data_62ed35c067ddf29b1637f9a5047ad052
#
_entry.id   62ed35c067ddf29b1637f9a5047ad052
#
_cell.length_a   1.000
_cell.length_b   1.000
_cell.length_c   1.000
_cell.angle_alpha   90.00
_cell.angle_beta   90.00
_cell.angle_gamma   90.00
#
_symmetry.space_group_name_H-M   'P 1'
#
loop_
_entity.id
_entity.type
_entity.pdbx_description
1 polymer ?
#
loop_
_entity_poly.entity_id
_entity_poly.type
_entity_poly.pdbx_seq_one_letter_code
_entity_poly.pdbx_strand_id
1 'polypeptide(L)'
;MIIHGDCLSQMKRLIGEGVTVDAVVTDPPYHLKSMTERYGKEGSAPAKYQKDGAFVRASKGFMGKEWDGGDIAFRKETWGLCFELLKAGGHLLAFSGSRTYHRMAVAIEDAGFDIRDQIMWIYGSGFPKSLNVGKYVDKIEGNEREFVKHETRDMRPSNSFGGGAQSVIRTRTVTKGQSDWEGWGTALKPAHEPIVLA
;
A
#
# COMPACT_ATOMS: atom_id res chain seq x y z
N MET A 1 8.87 15.50 20.36
CA MET A 1 10.04 15.91 19.54
C MET A 1 9.81 15.42 18.12
N ILE A 2 10.09 16.22 17.10
CA ILE A 2 10.03 15.80 15.68
C ILE A 2 11.48 15.86 15.17
N ILE A 3 11.93 14.79 14.51
CA ILE A 3 13.26 14.70 13.92
C ILE A 3 13.08 14.63 12.39
N HIS A 4 13.61 15.61 11.68
CA HIS A 4 13.56 15.65 10.23
C HIS A 4 14.83 15.03 9.62
N GLY A 5 14.67 14.18 8.61
CA GLY A 5 15.77 13.59 7.87
C GLY A 5 15.50 12.16 7.42
N ASP A 6 16.50 11.54 6.80
CA ASP A 6 16.49 10.11 6.45
C ASP A 6 16.43 9.26 7.72
N CYS A 7 15.48 8.31 7.79
CA CYS A 7 15.23 7.57 9.02
C CYS A 7 16.41 6.69 9.46
N LEU A 8 17.15 6.08 8.53
CA LEU A 8 18.30 5.24 8.87
C LEU A 8 19.42 6.07 9.47
N SER A 9 19.68 7.23 8.87
CA SER A 9 20.69 8.18 9.34
C SER A 9 20.34 8.72 10.72
N GLN A 10 19.06 9.08 10.93
CA GLN A 10 18.60 9.61 12.22
C GLN A 10 18.59 8.54 13.32
N MET A 11 18.20 7.31 13.01
CA MET A 11 18.27 6.20 13.98
C MET A 11 19.72 5.94 14.42
N LYS A 12 20.69 5.88 13.47
CA LYS A 12 22.11 5.75 13.80
C LYS A 12 22.62 6.87 14.70
N ARG A 13 22.22 8.12 14.42
CA ARG A 13 22.56 9.26 15.27
C ARG A 13 22.02 9.11 16.69
N LEU A 14 20.74 8.77 16.83
CA LEU A 14 20.09 8.58 18.13
C LEU A 14 20.75 7.46 18.95
N ILE A 15 21.10 6.34 18.30
CA ILE A 15 21.85 5.25 18.92
C ILE A 15 23.20 5.76 19.43
N GLY A 16 23.93 6.51 18.60
CA GLY A 16 25.21 7.12 18.99
C GLY A 16 25.11 8.13 20.15
N GLU A 17 23.95 8.76 20.32
CA GLU A 17 23.64 9.66 21.43
C GLU A 17 23.13 8.91 22.68
N GLY A 18 23.01 7.57 22.63
CA GLY A 18 22.52 6.75 23.72
C GLY A 18 21.01 6.87 23.98
N VAL A 19 20.25 7.34 22.99
CA VAL A 19 18.80 7.46 23.11
C VAL A 19 18.15 6.07 23.01
N THR A 20 17.22 5.79 23.90
CA THR A 20 16.38 4.58 23.83
C THR A 20 14.90 4.93 23.86
N VAL A 21 14.06 4.06 23.32
CA VAL A 21 12.61 4.22 23.25
C VAL A 21 11.90 3.01 23.86
N ASP A 22 10.68 3.22 24.34
CA ASP A 22 9.87 2.16 24.92
C ASP A 22 9.15 1.31 23.87
N ALA A 23 8.85 1.90 22.72
CA ALA A 23 8.20 1.21 21.59
C ALA A 23 8.57 1.86 20.27
N VAL A 24 8.52 1.06 19.19
CA VAL A 24 8.56 1.53 17.80
C VAL A 24 7.23 1.21 17.15
N VAL A 25 6.54 2.24 16.63
CA VAL A 25 5.28 2.08 15.87
C VAL A 25 5.48 2.75 14.52
N THR A 26 5.32 1.99 13.44
CA THR A 26 5.63 2.48 12.11
C THR A 26 4.72 1.92 11.02
N ASP A 27 4.47 2.72 10.00
CA ASP A 27 3.81 2.34 8.75
C ASP A 27 4.82 2.54 7.60
N PRO A 28 5.73 1.56 7.40
CA PRO A 28 6.79 1.70 6.40
C PRO A 28 6.24 1.52 4.98
N PRO A 29 6.98 1.92 3.93
CA PRO A 29 6.59 1.70 2.54
C PRO A 29 6.36 0.22 2.24
N TYR A 30 5.20 -0.13 1.65
CA TYR A 30 4.82 -1.53 1.40
C TYR A 30 5.47 -2.15 0.16
N HIS A 31 6.28 -1.41 -0.57
CA HIS A 31 6.99 -1.84 -1.78
C HIS A 31 6.11 -2.69 -2.73
N LEU A 32 5.04 -2.13 -3.19
CA LEU A 32 4.13 -2.81 -4.12
C LEU A 32 4.74 -2.82 -5.54
N LYS A 33 5.67 -3.73 -5.82
CA LYS A 33 6.35 -3.90 -7.12
C LYS A 33 5.39 -3.83 -8.31
N SER A 34 4.21 -4.43 -8.18
CA SER A 34 3.19 -4.39 -9.23
C SER A 34 2.70 -2.97 -9.55
N MET A 35 2.84 -2.03 -8.63
CA MET A 35 2.50 -0.63 -8.88
C MET A 35 3.67 0.12 -9.52
N THR A 36 4.90 -0.09 -9.05
CA THR A 36 6.10 0.53 -9.62
C THR A 36 6.43 -0.03 -11.01
N GLU A 37 6.34 -1.34 -11.22
CA GLU A 37 6.59 -1.95 -12.54
C GLU A 37 5.52 -1.63 -13.58
N ARG A 38 4.26 -1.45 -13.14
CA ARG A 38 3.15 -1.17 -14.05
C ARG A 38 3.05 0.31 -14.44
N TYR A 39 3.44 1.21 -13.55
CA TYR A 39 3.28 2.65 -13.72
C TYR A 39 4.60 3.43 -13.70
N GLY A 40 5.72 2.78 -13.36
CA GLY A 40 7.05 3.38 -13.22
C GLY A 40 8.00 3.16 -14.39
N LYS A 41 7.55 2.55 -15.50
CA LYS A 41 8.39 2.42 -16.70
C LYS A 41 8.64 3.77 -17.32
N GLU A 42 9.90 4.07 -17.62
CA GLU A 42 10.29 5.23 -18.41
C GLU A 42 9.50 5.24 -19.73
N GLY A 43 8.79 6.33 -20.03
CA GLY A 43 7.91 6.43 -21.20
C GLY A 43 6.48 5.90 -21.02
N SER A 44 6.09 5.37 -19.84
CA SER A 44 4.69 5.08 -19.60
C SER A 44 3.88 6.38 -19.63
N ALA A 45 2.87 6.42 -20.53
CA ALA A 45 2.04 7.61 -20.69
C ALA A 45 1.40 7.98 -19.34
N PRO A 46 1.50 9.25 -18.92
CA PRO A 46 0.82 9.71 -17.74
C PRO A 46 -0.67 9.42 -17.89
N ALA A 47 -1.28 8.78 -16.91
CA ALA A 47 -2.71 8.54 -16.93
C ALA A 47 -3.43 9.88 -17.11
N LYS A 48 -4.18 10.02 -18.18
CA LYS A 48 -4.85 11.26 -18.62
C LYS A 48 -6.01 11.68 -17.70
N TYR A 49 -5.81 11.70 -16.42
CA TYR A 49 -6.84 12.14 -15.48
C TYR A 49 -6.28 13.22 -14.57
N GLN A 50 -6.52 14.46 -14.90
CA GLN A 50 -6.10 15.72 -14.26
C GLN A 50 -4.56 15.92 -14.16
N LYS A 51 -4.11 17.17 -14.24
CA LYS A 51 -2.69 17.59 -14.20
C LYS A 51 -1.90 17.04 -13.00
N ASP A 52 -2.61 16.61 -11.95
CA ASP A 52 -2.08 16.04 -10.70
C ASP A 52 -2.72 14.69 -10.36
N GLY A 53 -3.11 13.89 -11.35
CA GLY A 53 -3.84 12.65 -11.16
C GLY A 53 -3.12 11.64 -10.27
N ALA A 54 -3.88 10.84 -9.53
CA ALA A 54 -3.38 9.80 -8.63
C ALA A 54 -2.43 8.80 -9.30
N PHE A 55 -2.49 8.65 -10.63
CA PHE A 55 -1.64 7.76 -11.40
C PHE A 55 -0.25 8.34 -11.74
N VAL A 56 -0.10 9.65 -11.88
CA VAL A 56 1.22 10.30 -11.99
C VAL A 56 1.99 10.15 -10.67
N ARG A 57 1.26 10.14 -9.55
CA ARG A 57 1.81 9.89 -8.22
C ARG A 57 2.21 8.43 -8.00
N ALA A 58 1.50 7.48 -8.59
CA ALA A 58 1.80 6.06 -8.46
C ALA A 58 3.02 5.60 -9.28
N SER A 59 3.41 6.33 -10.33
CA SER A 59 4.62 6.04 -11.11
C SER A 59 5.92 6.34 -10.37
N LYS A 60 5.85 7.23 -9.37
CA LYS A 60 7.00 7.62 -8.51
C LYS A 60 6.92 7.08 -7.08
N GLY A 61 6.07 6.08 -6.82
CA GLY A 61 5.71 5.62 -5.48
C GLY A 61 4.32 6.13 -5.06
N PHE A 62 3.79 5.63 -3.95
CA PHE A 62 2.52 6.11 -3.41
C PHE A 62 2.65 7.60 -3.06
N MET A 63 1.71 8.43 -3.51
CA MET A 63 1.74 9.90 -3.37
C MET A 63 2.90 10.60 -4.13
N GLY A 64 3.57 9.94 -5.09
CA GLY A 64 4.62 10.55 -5.91
C GLY A 64 5.95 10.76 -5.20
N LYS A 65 6.18 10.04 -4.10
CA LYS A 65 7.41 10.12 -3.31
C LYS A 65 8.32 8.95 -3.63
N GLU A 66 9.54 9.20 -4.02
CA GLU A 66 10.54 8.17 -4.36
C GLU A 66 10.85 7.23 -3.19
N TRP A 67 10.83 7.75 -1.96
CA TRP A 67 11.07 6.96 -0.74
C TRP A 67 10.01 5.87 -0.50
N ASP A 68 8.80 6.03 -1.03
CA ASP A 68 7.72 5.04 -0.88
C ASP A 68 7.84 3.86 -1.86
N GLY A 69 8.75 3.93 -2.82
CA GLY A 69 9.05 2.86 -3.78
C GLY A 69 10.18 1.92 -3.35
N GLY A 70 10.87 2.22 -2.25
CA GLY A 70 12.04 1.48 -1.79
C GLY A 70 11.70 0.16 -1.08
N ASP A 71 12.72 -0.67 -0.87
CA ASP A 71 12.66 -1.96 -0.18
C ASP A 71 13.03 -1.89 1.31
N ILE A 72 13.03 -0.68 1.87
CA ILE A 72 13.49 -0.39 3.23
C ILE A 72 12.83 -1.27 4.30
N ALA A 73 11.53 -1.59 4.14
CA ALA A 73 10.79 -2.44 5.05
C ALA A 73 11.21 -3.92 5.01
N PHE A 74 12.00 -4.33 4.01
CA PHE A 74 12.45 -5.72 3.84
C PHE A 74 13.94 -5.89 4.10
N ARG A 75 14.60 -4.85 4.59
CA ARG A 75 16.01 -4.87 4.93
C ARG A 75 16.19 -5.16 6.41
N LYS A 76 16.93 -6.19 6.73
CA LYS A 76 17.33 -6.54 8.08
C LYS A 76 17.95 -5.34 8.82
N GLU A 77 18.77 -4.57 8.13
CA GLU A 77 19.48 -3.41 8.72
C GLU A 77 18.53 -2.35 9.27
N THR A 78 17.37 -2.15 8.62
CA THR A 78 16.36 -1.19 9.08
C THR A 78 15.83 -1.59 10.46
N TRP A 79 15.48 -2.85 10.59
CA TRP A 79 14.93 -3.38 11.83
C TRP A 79 15.99 -3.58 12.91
N GLY A 80 17.23 -3.86 12.51
CA GLY A 80 18.36 -3.88 13.45
C GLY A 80 18.56 -2.55 14.17
N LEU A 81 18.44 -1.42 13.47
CA LEU A 81 18.47 -0.09 14.10
C LEU A 81 17.27 0.14 15.01
N CYS A 82 16.09 -0.34 14.66
CA CYS A 82 14.93 -0.28 15.54
C CYS A 82 15.16 -1.12 16.81
N PHE A 83 15.76 -2.30 16.67
CA PHE A 83 16.10 -3.18 17.78
C PHE A 83 17.09 -2.52 18.77
N GLU A 84 18.14 -1.89 18.24
CA GLU A 84 19.13 -1.18 19.06
C GLU A 84 18.55 0.04 19.79
N LEU A 85 17.54 0.70 19.23
CA LEU A 85 16.86 1.83 19.86
C LEU A 85 15.90 1.41 20.96
N LEU A 86 15.38 0.18 20.92
CA LEU A 86 14.41 -0.29 21.91
C LEU A 86 15.07 -0.63 23.24
N LYS A 87 14.41 -0.26 24.32
CA LYS A 87 14.73 -0.78 25.63
C LYS A 87 14.46 -2.29 25.69
N ALA A 88 15.15 -3.00 26.58
CA ALA A 88 14.83 -4.39 26.86
C ALA A 88 13.34 -4.54 27.25
N GLY A 89 12.64 -5.46 26.58
CA GLY A 89 11.19 -5.65 26.73
C GLY A 89 10.32 -4.63 25.98
N GLY A 90 10.92 -3.73 25.18
CA GLY A 90 10.20 -2.83 24.28
C GLY A 90 9.54 -3.59 23.14
N HIS A 91 8.51 -2.99 22.52
CA HIS A 91 7.73 -3.63 21.46
C HIS A 91 7.85 -2.89 20.13
N LEU A 92 7.83 -3.66 19.05
CA LEU A 92 7.72 -3.16 17.68
C LEU A 92 6.32 -3.47 17.13
N LEU A 93 5.64 -2.43 16.59
CA LEU A 93 4.42 -2.57 15.81
C LEU A 93 4.68 -2.01 14.41
N ALA A 94 4.66 -2.88 13.40
CA ALA A 94 4.93 -2.50 12.03
C ALA A 94 3.78 -2.90 11.10
N PHE A 95 3.14 -1.89 10.48
CA PHE A 95 2.09 -2.09 9.49
C PHE A 95 2.66 -2.61 8.18
N SER A 96 1.89 -3.41 7.46
CA SER A 96 2.29 -3.96 6.17
C SER A 96 1.12 -4.22 5.25
N GLY A 97 1.41 -4.30 3.95
CA GLY A 97 0.45 -4.79 2.98
C GLY A 97 0.30 -6.32 3.05
N SER A 98 -0.92 -6.84 2.90
CA SER A 98 -1.22 -8.29 2.91
C SER A 98 -0.39 -9.14 1.93
N ARG A 99 0.16 -8.54 0.88
CA ARG A 99 0.99 -9.24 -0.13
C ARG A 99 2.46 -9.30 0.20
N THR A 100 2.95 -8.42 1.06
CA THR A 100 4.37 -8.24 1.37
C THR A 100 4.70 -8.48 2.84
N TYR A 101 3.69 -8.67 3.67
CA TYR A 101 3.80 -8.92 5.11
C TYR A 101 4.88 -9.95 5.47
N HIS A 102 4.84 -11.11 4.80
CA HIS A 102 5.77 -12.21 5.07
C HIS A 102 7.24 -11.80 4.92
N ARG A 103 7.57 -10.94 3.95
CA ARG A 103 8.94 -10.46 3.74
C ARG A 103 9.41 -9.53 4.86
N MET A 104 8.49 -8.67 5.33
CA MET A 104 8.80 -7.76 6.42
C MET A 104 8.93 -8.52 7.74
N ALA A 105 8.04 -9.49 8.01
CA ALA A 105 8.11 -10.31 9.20
C ALA A 105 9.45 -11.07 9.29
N VAL A 106 9.90 -11.70 8.19
CA VAL A 106 11.22 -12.35 8.12
C VAL A 106 12.35 -11.35 8.37
N ALA A 107 12.31 -10.16 7.77
CA ALA A 107 13.35 -9.16 7.99
C ALA A 107 13.41 -8.66 9.44
N ILE A 108 12.27 -8.57 10.13
CA ILE A 108 12.17 -8.23 11.54
C ILE A 108 12.76 -9.36 12.39
N GLU A 109 12.38 -10.61 12.13
CA GLU A 109 12.90 -11.78 12.83
C GLU A 109 14.41 -11.92 12.64
N ASP A 110 14.91 -11.79 11.40
CA ASP A 110 16.35 -11.81 11.08
C ASP A 110 17.13 -10.69 11.79
N ALA A 111 16.48 -9.58 12.14
CA ALA A 111 17.09 -8.50 12.88
C ALA A 111 17.24 -8.78 14.39
N GLY A 112 16.67 -9.89 14.88
CA GLY A 112 16.80 -10.34 16.27
C GLY A 112 15.54 -10.16 17.10
N PHE A 113 14.43 -9.72 16.51
CA PHE A 113 13.16 -9.67 17.21
C PHE A 113 12.53 -11.07 17.36
N ASP A 114 11.78 -11.25 18.42
CA ASP A 114 10.91 -12.39 18.60
C ASP A 114 9.49 -12.00 18.20
N ILE A 115 9.00 -12.56 17.09
CA ILE A 115 7.63 -12.29 16.61
C ILE A 115 6.63 -12.84 17.62
N ARG A 116 5.83 -11.96 18.21
CA ARG A 116 4.86 -12.30 19.24
C ARG A 116 3.49 -12.61 18.69
N ASP A 117 3.02 -11.78 17.73
CA ASP A 117 1.68 -11.92 17.18
C ASP A 117 1.53 -11.14 15.88
N GLN A 118 0.36 -11.32 15.25
CA GLN A 118 -0.12 -10.52 14.14
C GLN A 118 -1.43 -9.84 14.51
N ILE A 119 -1.42 -8.52 14.56
CA ILE A 119 -2.62 -7.72 14.73
C ILE A 119 -3.17 -7.35 13.36
N MET A 120 -4.47 -7.12 13.26
CA MET A 120 -5.13 -6.73 12.02
C MET A 120 -5.85 -5.39 12.19
N TRP A 121 -5.54 -4.44 11.32
CA TRP A 121 -6.36 -3.27 11.12
C TRP A 121 -7.47 -3.61 10.11
N ILE A 122 -8.70 -3.83 10.60
CA ILE A 122 -9.82 -4.27 9.77
C ILE A 122 -10.60 -3.06 9.26
N TYR A 123 -10.96 -3.08 7.96
CA TYR A 123 -11.76 -2.04 7.33
C TYR A 123 -12.71 -2.59 6.26
N GLY A 124 -13.87 -1.96 6.11
CA GLY A 124 -14.89 -2.37 5.13
C GLY A 124 -14.64 -1.88 3.69
N SER A 125 -13.68 -0.97 3.48
CA SER A 125 -13.46 -0.26 2.22
C SER A 125 -12.04 -0.41 1.71
N GLY A 126 -11.58 -1.58 1.32
CA GLY A 126 -10.24 -1.72 0.69
C GLY A 126 -10.25 -1.36 -0.80
N PHE A 127 -9.10 -0.95 -1.35
CA PHE A 127 -8.93 -0.79 -2.78
C PHE A 127 -8.97 -2.15 -3.49
N PRO A 128 -9.87 -2.37 -4.48
CA PRO A 128 -9.85 -3.60 -5.26
C PRO A 128 -8.53 -3.68 -6.05
N LYS A 129 -7.71 -4.68 -5.76
CA LYS A 129 -6.49 -4.98 -6.53
C LYS A 129 -6.75 -6.02 -7.61
N SER A 130 -8.02 -6.34 -7.85
CA SER A 130 -8.46 -7.34 -8.80
C SER A 130 -8.59 -6.75 -10.21
N LEU A 131 -8.00 -7.43 -11.18
CA LEU A 131 -8.30 -7.21 -12.58
C LEU A 131 -9.61 -7.94 -12.92
N ASN A 132 -10.50 -7.31 -13.67
CA ASN A 132 -11.65 -8.01 -14.25
C ASN A 132 -11.15 -8.81 -15.45
N VAL A 133 -11.12 -10.13 -15.32
CA VAL A 133 -10.54 -11.06 -16.32
C VAL A 133 -11.37 -11.03 -17.59
N GLY A 134 -12.70 -11.11 -17.52
CA GLY A 134 -13.58 -11.05 -18.68
C GLY A 134 -13.36 -9.79 -19.51
N LYS A 135 -13.28 -8.62 -18.88
CA LYS A 135 -12.97 -7.36 -19.59
C LYS A 135 -11.59 -7.37 -20.25
N TYR A 136 -10.63 -8.02 -19.63
CA TYR A 136 -9.28 -8.10 -20.18
C TYR A 136 -9.20 -9.04 -21.38
N VAL A 137 -9.86 -10.19 -21.30
CA VAL A 137 -9.96 -11.16 -22.41
C VAL A 137 -10.69 -10.54 -23.60
N ASP A 138 -11.89 -9.97 -23.38
CA ASP A 138 -12.65 -9.30 -24.46
C ASP A 138 -11.83 -8.22 -25.16
N LYS A 139 -11.03 -7.47 -24.38
CA LYS A 139 -10.15 -6.44 -24.96
C LYS A 139 -9.03 -7.02 -25.85
N ILE A 140 -8.45 -8.18 -25.47
CA ILE A 140 -7.40 -8.84 -26.25
C ILE A 140 -7.98 -9.42 -27.54
N GLU A 141 -9.15 -10.03 -27.44
CA GLU A 141 -9.84 -10.71 -28.54
C GLU A 141 -10.59 -9.73 -29.45
N GLY A 142 -10.69 -8.46 -29.06
CA GLY A 142 -11.44 -7.46 -29.82
C GLY A 142 -12.96 -7.61 -29.72
N ASN A 143 -13.44 -8.35 -28.74
CA ASN A 143 -14.87 -8.58 -28.53
C ASN A 143 -15.58 -7.31 -28.05
N GLU A 144 -16.73 -7.01 -28.62
CA GLU A 144 -17.62 -5.98 -28.12
C GLU A 144 -18.36 -6.44 -26.87
N ARG A 145 -18.54 -5.52 -25.93
CA ARG A 145 -19.25 -5.78 -24.69
C ARG A 145 -20.59 -5.08 -24.69
N GLU A 146 -21.63 -5.82 -24.37
CA GLU A 146 -22.98 -5.29 -24.26
C GLU A 146 -23.08 -4.25 -23.15
N PHE A 147 -23.72 -3.13 -23.44
CA PHE A 147 -24.06 -2.12 -22.43
C PHE A 147 -25.22 -2.63 -21.57
N VAL A 148 -25.05 -2.63 -20.24
CA VAL A 148 -26.08 -3.06 -19.29
C VAL A 148 -26.76 -1.85 -18.66
N LYS A 149 -25.97 -0.96 -18.04
CA LYS A 149 -26.52 0.21 -17.32
C LYS A 149 -25.42 1.21 -16.96
N HIS A 150 -25.84 2.38 -16.55
CA HIS A 150 -25.01 3.31 -15.78
C HIS A 150 -25.26 3.13 -14.29
N GLU A 151 -24.21 2.95 -13.51
CA GLU A 151 -24.24 2.95 -12.05
C GLU A 151 -23.66 4.25 -11.54
N THR A 152 -24.44 4.96 -10.76
CA THR A 152 -23.98 6.17 -10.08
C THR A 152 -23.62 5.84 -8.65
N ARG A 153 -22.40 6.17 -8.25
CA ARG A 153 -21.93 6.00 -6.87
C ARG A 153 -21.59 7.36 -6.26
N ASP A 154 -22.12 7.61 -5.10
CA ASP A 154 -21.66 8.70 -4.25
C ASP A 154 -20.33 8.28 -3.61
N MET A 155 -19.26 8.87 -4.09
CA MET A 155 -17.90 8.64 -3.58
C MET A 155 -17.60 9.68 -2.52
N ARG A 156 -18.22 9.55 -1.35
CA ARG A 156 -17.79 10.34 -0.18
C ARG A 156 -16.37 9.93 0.18
N PRO A 157 -15.42 10.87 0.26
CA PRO A 157 -14.09 10.53 0.76
C PRO A 157 -14.24 9.97 2.18
N SER A 158 -13.76 8.77 2.41
CA SER A 158 -13.83 8.09 3.72
C SER A 158 -12.99 8.79 4.81
N ASN A 159 -12.25 9.83 4.47
CA ASN A 159 -11.31 10.52 5.35
C ASN A 159 -11.78 11.94 5.71
N SER A 160 -13.08 12.13 5.94
CA SER A 160 -13.58 13.41 6.45
C SER A 160 -13.36 13.53 7.96
N PHE A 161 -12.10 13.59 8.39
CA PHE A 161 -11.79 14.20 9.67
C PHE A 161 -11.95 15.72 9.51
N GLY A 162 -13.14 16.23 9.85
CA GLY A 162 -13.35 17.65 10.15
C GLY A 162 -13.30 18.65 9.01
N GLY A 163 -13.95 18.39 7.87
CA GLY A 163 -14.12 19.43 6.85
C GLY A 163 -15.05 18.94 5.75
N GLY A 164 -16.09 19.69 5.43
CA GLY A 164 -17.17 19.39 4.50
C GLY A 164 -16.68 18.98 3.10
N ALA A 165 -16.27 17.72 2.96
CA ALA A 165 -15.90 17.16 1.69
C ALA A 165 -17.17 17.01 0.83
N GLN A 166 -17.22 17.72 -0.28
CA GLN A 166 -18.31 17.60 -1.25
C GLN A 166 -18.37 16.17 -1.78
N SER A 167 -19.58 15.63 -1.84
CA SER A 167 -19.85 14.33 -2.44
C SER A 167 -19.51 14.38 -3.94
N VAL A 168 -18.64 13.48 -4.37
CA VAL A 168 -18.30 13.34 -5.78
C VAL A 168 -19.12 12.19 -6.36
N ILE A 169 -20.11 12.54 -7.16
CA ILE A 169 -20.92 11.57 -7.90
C ILE A 169 -20.10 11.06 -9.07
N ARG A 170 -19.81 9.76 -9.11
CA ARG A 170 -19.18 9.11 -10.24
C ARG A 170 -20.16 8.16 -10.93
N THR A 171 -20.35 8.37 -12.22
CA THR A 171 -21.10 7.44 -13.07
C THR A 171 -20.15 6.45 -13.70
N ARG A 172 -20.43 5.16 -13.49
CA ARG A 172 -19.69 4.06 -14.09
C ARG A 172 -20.58 3.35 -15.11
N THR A 173 -20.07 3.14 -16.30
CA THR A 173 -20.71 2.26 -17.29
C THR A 173 -20.47 0.80 -16.92
N VAL A 174 -21.53 0.05 -16.75
CA VAL A 174 -21.50 -1.40 -16.55
C VAL A 174 -21.73 -2.07 -17.90
N THR A 175 -20.80 -2.92 -18.28
CA THR A 175 -20.87 -3.72 -19.50
C THR A 175 -20.74 -5.19 -19.18
N LYS A 176 -21.34 -6.06 -19.97
CA LYS A 176 -21.28 -7.51 -19.86
C LYS A 176 -20.65 -8.10 -21.13
N GLY A 177 -19.70 -9.00 -20.96
CA GLY A 177 -19.12 -9.80 -22.03
C GLY A 177 -19.76 -11.16 -22.16
N GLN A 178 -19.37 -11.91 -23.20
CA GLN A 178 -19.86 -13.26 -23.47
C GLN A 178 -18.79 -14.33 -23.26
N SER A 179 -17.58 -13.95 -22.85
CA SER A 179 -16.50 -14.91 -22.57
C SER A 179 -16.78 -15.74 -21.32
N ASP A 180 -16.25 -16.94 -21.27
CA ASP A 180 -16.30 -17.84 -20.10
C ASP A 180 -15.68 -17.21 -18.83
N TRP A 181 -14.95 -16.13 -19.01
CA TRP A 181 -14.27 -15.39 -17.94
C TRP A 181 -15.09 -14.21 -17.37
N GLU A 182 -16.33 -14.04 -17.85
CA GLU A 182 -17.18 -12.97 -17.34
C GLU A 182 -17.46 -13.13 -15.85
N GLY A 183 -17.26 -12.07 -15.09
CA GLY A 183 -17.39 -12.08 -13.62
C GLY A 183 -16.15 -12.54 -12.85
N TRP A 184 -15.13 -13.08 -13.53
CA TRP A 184 -13.90 -13.49 -12.88
C TRP A 184 -13.00 -12.30 -12.53
N GLY A 185 -12.33 -12.43 -11.39
CA GLY A 185 -11.34 -11.47 -10.92
C GLY A 185 -10.03 -12.16 -10.52
N THR A 186 -8.91 -11.43 -10.54
CA THR A 186 -7.59 -11.98 -10.22
C THR A 186 -7.24 -11.98 -8.73
N ALA A 187 -8.00 -11.27 -7.90
CA ALA A 187 -7.72 -11.17 -6.48
C ALA A 187 -8.96 -10.78 -5.68
N LEU A 188 -8.98 -11.14 -4.42
CA LEU A 188 -9.96 -10.67 -3.46
C LEU A 188 -9.68 -9.21 -3.07
N LYS A 189 -10.71 -8.51 -2.63
CA LYS A 189 -10.59 -7.20 -2.03
C LYS A 189 -9.93 -7.36 -0.64
N PRO A 190 -8.83 -6.63 -0.34
CA PRO A 190 -8.27 -6.68 1.00
C PRO A 190 -9.26 -6.10 2.01
N ALA A 191 -9.40 -6.75 3.15
CA ALA A 191 -10.27 -6.35 4.24
C ALA A 191 -9.49 -5.89 5.48
N HIS A 192 -8.17 -6.02 5.46
CA HIS A 192 -7.30 -5.65 6.58
C HIS A 192 -5.90 -5.27 6.11
N GLU A 193 -5.19 -4.59 6.97
CA GLU A 193 -3.74 -4.43 6.95
C GLU A 193 -3.16 -5.21 8.12
N PRO A 194 -2.24 -6.17 7.88
CA PRO A 194 -1.57 -6.90 8.94
C PRO A 194 -0.51 -6.03 9.61
N ILE A 195 -0.37 -6.18 10.92
CA ILE A 195 0.63 -5.48 11.74
C ILE A 195 1.47 -6.55 12.43
N VAL A 196 2.78 -6.50 12.26
CA VAL A 196 3.70 -7.33 13.05
C VAL A 196 3.76 -6.76 14.45
N LEU A 197 3.59 -7.61 15.46
CA LEU A 197 3.92 -7.34 16.85
C LEU A 197 5.14 -8.19 17.22
N ALA A 198 6.22 -7.55 17.60
CA ALA A 198 7.48 -8.19 17.97
C ALA A 198 8.13 -7.49 19.17
#